data_5c777e8fedb3d8904e08c4a7c0ccb0ed
#
_entry.id   5c777e8fedb3d8904e08c4a7c0ccb0ed
#
_cell.length_a   1.000
_cell.length_b   1.000
_cell.length_c   1.000
_cell.angle_alpha   90.00
_cell.angle_beta   90.00
_cell.angle_gamma   90.00
#
_symmetry.space_group_name_H-M   'P 1'
#
loop_
_entity.id
_entity.type
_entity.pdbx_description
1 polymer ?
#
loop_
_entity_poly.entity_id
_entity_poly.type
_entity_poly.pdbx_seq_one_letter_code
_entity_poly.pdbx_strand_id
1 'polypeptide(L)'
;TFPPNSCYKFKSPHMRNSGYVFTPYQAPELSDFERLFDIFSELIVHTSGDVDEALEWLNVLDKEYSLTNDKYTMDDFIEDLKKKGYLREEILPDGKGQMSVTAKTERILRKNAMEQIFGNIRKSGRGQHKSKKSGLGDEATGEFRDFQFGDALENISITESLKNAQINHGVGEFRLTEQDLVVEDTHHQSQMSTVLMIDISHSMILYGEDRITPAKKVAMALAELITTSYPKDTLDVIVFGNDAWPISIKDLPYLNVGPYHTNTVAGLELAMDILRRKRNTNKQIFMITDGKPSCLRLPDGQYYKNSNGLDDYIVDKCYTMAAQARKMHIPITTFMIAQDPYLQHFVDEFTKSNKGKAFFTGLKGLGEMIFHDYETNRKKRMN
;
A
#
# COMPACT_ATOMS: atom_id res chain seq x y z
N THR A 1 -2.19 -32.35 -31.74
CA THR A 1 -3.25 -33.30 -31.35
C THR A 1 -2.81 -34.10 -30.14
N PHE A 2 -3.21 -33.68 -28.98
CA PHE A 2 -3.08 -34.47 -27.75
C PHE A 2 -4.42 -35.20 -27.50
N PRO A 3 -4.40 -36.47 -27.10
CA PRO A 3 -5.63 -37.18 -26.80
C PRO A 3 -6.17 -36.79 -25.42
N PRO A 4 -7.50 -36.76 -25.22
CA PRO A 4 -8.10 -36.50 -23.90
C PRO A 4 -8.17 -37.77 -23.07
N ASN A 5 -8.00 -37.58 -21.75
CA ASN A 5 -8.34 -38.51 -20.67
C ASN A 5 -7.53 -39.81 -20.50
N SER A 6 -6.51 -39.75 -19.64
CA SER A 6 -6.12 -40.91 -18.86
C SER A 6 -6.20 -40.60 -17.36
N CYS A 7 -7.29 -41.02 -16.75
CA CYS A 7 -7.45 -41.11 -15.29
C CYS A 7 -6.46 -42.13 -14.72
N TYR A 8 -5.35 -41.72 -14.15
CA TYR A 8 -4.50 -42.60 -13.36
C TYR A 8 -5.15 -42.83 -11.97
N LYS A 9 -5.77 -43.98 -11.81
CA LYS A 9 -6.18 -44.50 -10.49
C LYS A 9 -4.94 -44.97 -9.75
N PHE A 10 -4.38 -44.15 -8.86
CA PHE A 10 -3.47 -44.62 -7.84
C PHE A 10 -4.28 -45.31 -6.71
N LYS A 11 -4.23 -46.64 -6.65
CA LYS A 11 -4.61 -47.39 -5.45
C LYS A 11 -3.38 -47.46 -4.54
N SER A 12 -3.35 -46.70 -3.46
CA SER A 12 -2.46 -46.94 -2.35
C SER A 12 -3.24 -47.59 -1.21
N PRO A 13 -2.78 -48.71 -0.63
CA PRO A 13 -3.40 -49.34 0.54
C PRO A 13 -2.97 -48.54 1.79
N HIS A 14 -3.94 -48.21 2.65
CA HIS A 14 -3.80 -47.57 3.95
C HIS A 14 -3.64 -46.06 3.99
N MET A 15 -4.67 -45.32 3.56
CA MET A 15 -4.97 -43.99 4.13
C MET A 15 -6.32 -44.09 4.88
N ARG A 16 -6.28 -43.74 6.16
CA ARG A 16 -7.49 -43.53 6.98
C ARG A 16 -8.30 -42.41 6.29
N ASN A 17 -9.60 -42.67 6.05
CA ASN A 17 -10.55 -41.70 5.54
C ASN A 17 -10.56 -40.42 6.41
N SER A 18 -9.76 -39.44 6.07
CA SER A 18 -10.05 -38.07 6.42
C SER A 18 -11.16 -37.65 5.47
N GLY A 19 -12.32 -37.26 5.98
CA GLY A 19 -13.54 -37.00 5.21
C GLY A 19 -13.51 -35.77 4.29
N TYR A 20 -12.40 -35.54 3.58
CA TYR A 20 -12.25 -34.48 2.60
C TYR A 20 -12.33 -35.05 1.18
N VAL A 21 -13.32 -34.62 0.43
CA VAL A 21 -13.45 -34.92 -1.00
C VAL A 21 -12.87 -33.71 -1.75
N PHE A 22 -11.78 -33.91 -2.49
CA PHE A 22 -11.25 -32.87 -3.38
C PHE A 22 -12.07 -32.86 -4.65
N THR A 23 -12.90 -31.83 -4.83
CA THR A 23 -13.55 -31.53 -6.10
C THR A 23 -12.69 -30.52 -6.87
N PRO A 24 -12.63 -30.59 -8.22
CA PRO A 24 -12.00 -29.54 -9.01
C PRO A 24 -12.63 -28.20 -8.66
N TYR A 25 -11.82 -27.18 -8.41
CA TYR A 25 -12.31 -25.82 -8.21
C TYR A 25 -12.96 -25.36 -9.51
N GLN A 26 -14.25 -25.14 -9.49
CA GLN A 26 -14.98 -24.44 -10.51
C GLN A 26 -15.04 -22.98 -10.08
N ALA A 27 -14.38 -22.08 -10.83
CA ALA A 27 -14.54 -20.66 -10.59
C ALA A 27 -16.03 -20.30 -10.73
N PRO A 28 -16.61 -19.54 -9.80
CA PRO A 28 -17.98 -19.08 -9.95
C PRO A 28 -18.09 -18.29 -11.26
N GLU A 29 -19.13 -18.59 -12.03
CA GLU A 29 -19.42 -17.78 -13.21
C GLU A 29 -19.80 -16.37 -12.75
N LEU A 30 -19.02 -15.38 -13.18
CA LEU A 30 -19.33 -13.97 -12.92
C LEU A 30 -20.63 -13.62 -13.66
N SER A 31 -21.50 -12.89 -13.00
CA SER A 31 -22.68 -12.31 -13.64
C SER A 31 -22.26 -11.29 -14.72
N ASP A 32 -23.14 -11.01 -15.68
CA ASP A 32 -22.88 -10.02 -16.72
C ASP A 32 -22.54 -8.64 -16.10
N PHE A 33 -23.22 -8.28 -15.01
CA PHE A 33 -22.91 -7.09 -14.23
C PHE A 33 -21.48 -7.11 -13.67
N GLU A 34 -21.04 -8.19 -13.03
CA GLU A 34 -19.71 -8.27 -12.40
C GLU A 34 -18.61 -8.18 -13.44
N ARG A 35 -18.76 -8.83 -14.58
CA ARG A 35 -17.78 -8.73 -15.68
C ARG A 35 -17.63 -7.31 -16.21
N LEU A 36 -18.74 -6.62 -16.47
CA LEU A 36 -18.73 -5.24 -16.92
C LEU A 36 -18.22 -4.30 -15.85
N PHE A 37 -18.55 -4.55 -14.58
CA PHE A 37 -18.13 -3.73 -13.46
C PHE A 37 -16.60 -3.82 -13.22
N ASP A 38 -15.99 -4.99 -13.42
CA ASP A 38 -14.54 -5.14 -13.33
C ASP A 38 -13.84 -4.30 -14.40
N ILE A 39 -14.31 -4.38 -15.68
CA ILE A 39 -13.76 -3.56 -16.77
C ILE A 39 -13.99 -2.06 -16.50
N PHE A 40 -15.20 -1.68 -16.09
CA PHE A 40 -15.53 -0.30 -15.75
C PHE A 40 -14.65 0.24 -14.62
N SER A 41 -14.37 -0.58 -13.61
CA SER A 41 -13.49 -0.21 -12.48
C SER A 41 -12.06 0.10 -12.96
N GLU A 42 -11.55 -0.67 -13.92
CA GLU A 42 -10.25 -0.39 -14.53
C GLU A 42 -10.27 0.93 -15.31
N LEU A 43 -11.30 1.15 -16.12
CA LEU A 43 -11.45 2.35 -16.93
C LEU A 43 -11.53 3.61 -16.05
N ILE A 44 -12.28 3.56 -14.95
CA ILE A 44 -12.37 4.70 -13.99
C ILE A 44 -10.99 5.11 -13.46
N VAL A 45 -10.09 4.17 -13.20
CA VAL A 45 -8.73 4.49 -12.75
C VAL A 45 -7.92 5.13 -13.88
N HIS A 46 -8.10 4.66 -15.12
CA HIS A 46 -7.43 5.21 -16.30
C HIS A 46 -7.92 6.61 -16.65
N THR A 47 -9.24 6.85 -16.62
CA THR A 47 -9.84 8.16 -16.89
C THR A 47 -9.78 9.12 -15.69
N SER A 48 -9.05 8.75 -14.64
CA SER A 48 -8.91 9.56 -13.43
C SER A 48 -10.24 9.96 -12.78
N GLY A 49 -11.20 9.04 -12.83
CA GLY A 49 -12.51 9.20 -12.21
C GLY A 49 -13.55 9.87 -13.09
N ASP A 50 -13.24 10.19 -14.34
CA ASP A 50 -14.22 10.66 -15.31
C ASP A 50 -15.13 9.49 -15.72
N VAL A 51 -16.37 9.53 -15.23
CA VAL A 51 -17.36 8.47 -15.43
C VAL A 51 -17.85 8.47 -16.88
N ASP A 52 -18.05 9.66 -17.44
CA ASP A 52 -18.61 9.79 -18.79
C ASP A 52 -17.60 9.26 -19.83
N GLU A 53 -16.32 9.64 -19.68
CA GLU A 53 -15.24 9.12 -20.51
C GLU A 53 -15.07 7.59 -20.33
N ALA A 54 -15.14 7.09 -19.09
CA ALA A 54 -15.03 5.65 -18.83
C ALA A 54 -16.17 4.86 -19.47
N LEU A 55 -17.39 5.39 -19.46
CA LEU A 55 -18.54 4.76 -20.11
C LEU A 55 -18.44 4.82 -21.64
N GLU A 56 -17.91 5.92 -22.21
CA GLU A 56 -17.64 6.00 -23.65
C GLU A 56 -16.63 4.94 -24.06
N TRP A 57 -15.54 4.78 -23.34
CA TRP A 57 -14.54 3.73 -23.62
C TRP A 57 -15.14 2.34 -23.47
N LEU A 58 -15.97 2.12 -22.45
CA LEU A 58 -16.65 0.83 -22.26
C LEU A 58 -17.58 0.51 -23.44
N ASN A 59 -18.31 1.50 -23.95
CA ASN A 59 -19.15 1.36 -25.17
C ASN A 59 -18.32 1.01 -26.41
N VAL A 60 -17.12 1.57 -26.55
CA VAL A 60 -16.23 1.22 -27.67
C VAL A 60 -15.76 -0.23 -27.55
N LEU A 61 -15.37 -0.65 -26.33
CA LEU A 61 -14.98 -2.04 -26.06
C LEU A 61 -16.15 -3.01 -26.27
N ASP A 62 -17.36 -2.63 -25.90
CA ASP A 62 -18.54 -3.46 -26.12
C ASP A 62 -18.81 -3.71 -27.62
N LYS A 63 -18.65 -2.68 -28.44
CA LYS A 63 -18.79 -2.82 -29.91
C LYS A 63 -17.75 -3.74 -30.56
N GLU A 64 -16.52 -3.75 -29.97
CA GLU A 64 -15.41 -4.55 -30.47
C GLU A 64 -15.47 -6.01 -30.00
N TYR A 65 -15.78 -6.20 -28.72
CA TYR A 65 -15.67 -7.50 -28.04
C TYR A 65 -17.01 -8.13 -27.66
N SER A 66 -18.14 -7.46 -27.96
CA SER A 66 -19.50 -7.94 -27.65
C SER A 66 -19.62 -8.34 -26.16
N LEU A 67 -19.31 -7.39 -25.27
CA LEU A 67 -19.33 -7.60 -23.82
C LEU A 67 -20.75 -7.71 -23.28
N THR A 68 -21.71 -7.04 -23.92
CA THR A 68 -23.15 -7.08 -23.61
C THR A 68 -23.88 -8.10 -24.51
N ASN A 69 -25.11 -8.39 -24.18
CA ASN A 69 -25.98 -9.31 -24.94
C ASN A 69 -27.42 -8.77 -24.95
N ASP A 70 -28.31 -9.43 -25.76
CA ASP A 70 -29.72 -9.01 -25.91
C ASP A 70 -30.51 -9.02 -24.56
N LYS A 71 -30.01 -9.71 -23.53
CA LYS A 71 -30.68 -9.82 -22.24
C LYS A 71 -30.15 -8.83 -21.21
N TYR A 72 -28.94 -8.31 -21.41
CA TYR A 72 -28.28 -7.36 -20.52
C TYR A 72 -27.49 -6.35 -21.36
N THR A 73 -28.07 -5.18 -21.49
CA THR A 73 -27.54 -4.11 -22.34
C THR A 73 -26.67 -3.13 -21.55
N MET A 74 -25.99 -2.22 -22.25
CA MET A 74 -25.22 -1.14 -21.61
C MET A 74 -26.10 -0.21 -20.77
N ASP A 75 -27.34 0.06 -21.22
CA ASP A 75 -28.29 0.87 -20.47
C ASP A 75 -28.72 0.19 -19.17
N ASP A 76 -28.94 -1.14 -19.21
CA ASP A 76 -29.24 -1.94 -18.01
C ASP A 76 -28.06 -1.88 -17.02
N PHE A 77 -26.83 -1.93 -17.53
CA PHE A 77 -25.63 -1.82 -16.69
C PHE A 77 -25.53 -0.46 -16.00
N ILE A 78 -25.75 0.64 -16.73
CA ILE A 78 -25.72 2.01 -16.17
C ILE A 78 -26.85 2.18 -15.12
N GLU A 79 -28.02 1.64 -15.40
CA GLU A 79 -29.14 1.68 -14.44
C GLU A 79 -28.82 0.88 -13.17
N ASP A 80 -28.23 -0.29 -13.32
CA ASP A 80 -27.76 -1.12 -12.20
C ASP A 80 -26.67 -0.44 -11.38
N LEU A 81 -25.72 0.27 -12.01
CA LEU A 81 -24.71 1.05 -11.32
C LEU A 81 -25.34 2.11 -10.42
N LYS A 82 -26.39 2.80 -10.90
CA LYS A 82 -27.16 3.78 -10.13
C LYS A 82 -27.96 3.11 -9.01
N LYS A 83 -28.73 2.08 -9.31
CA LYS A 83 -29.58 1.34 -8.35
C LYS A 83 -28.75 0.71 -7.21
N LYS A 84 -27.61 0.14 -7.53
CA LYS A 84 -26.72 -0.48 -6.56
C LYS A 84 -25.87 0.55 -5.79
N GLY A 85 -25.98 1.85 -6.13
CA GLY A 85 -25.30 2.95 -5.47
C GLY A 85 -23.80 3.01 -5.73
N TYR A 86 -23.35 2.61 -6.90
CA TYR A 86 -21.98 2.76 -7.37
C TYR A 86 -21.74 4.12 -8.02
N LEU A 87 -22.74 4.64 -8.71
CA LEU A 87 -22.76 5.99 -9.29
C LEU A 87 -23.83 6.84 -8.67
N ARG A 88 -23.59 8.14 -8.65
CA ARG A 88 -24.58 9.16 -8.29
C ARG A 88 -24.56 10.25 -9.36
N GLU A 89 -25.68 10.89 -9.54
CA GLU A 89 -25.82 12.06 -10.38
C GLU A 89 -25.66 13.31 -9.52
N GLU A 90 -24.72 14.16 -9.85
CA GLU A 90 -24.51 15.46 -9.22
C GLU A 90 -24.95 16.54 -10.20
N ILE A 91 -25.78 17.47 -9.72
CA ILE A 91 -26.18 18.63 -10.51
C ILE A 91 -25.13 19.71 -10.30
N LEU A 92 -24.38 20.02 -11.35
CA LEU A 92 -23.40 21.10 -11.34
C LEU A 92 -24.10 22.48 -11.23
N PRO A 93 -23.37 23.52 -10.77
CA PRO A 93 -23.92 24.89 -10.66
C PRO A 93 -24.46 25.46 -11.99
N ASP A 94 -24.05 24.91 -13.13
CA ASP A 94 -24.53 25.25 -14.46
C ASP A 94 -25.82 24.50 -14.86
N GLY A 95 -26.38 23.69 -13.96
CA GLY A 95 -27.61 22.91 -14.17
C GLY A 95 -27.42 21.63 -14.97
N LYS A 96 -26.19 21.25 -15.34
CA LYS A 96 -25.90 19.97 -16.00
C LYS A 96 -25.74 18.88 -14.97
N GLY A 97 -26.34 17.73 -15.22
CA GLY A 97 -26.08 16.51 -14.46
C GLY A 97 -24.73 15.92 -14.87
N GLN A 98 -23.88 15.66 -13.90
CA GLN A 98 -22.63 14.93 -14.09
C GLN A 98 -22.68 13.64 -13.25
N MET A 99 -22.21 12.55 -13.86
CA MET A 99 -22.10 11.29 -13.14
C MET A 99 -20.81 11.26 -12.33
N SER A 100 -20.92 10.89 -11.06
CA SER A 100 -19.77 10.75 -10.18
C SER A 100 -19.74 9.40 -9.47
N VAL A 101 -18.56 8.91 -9.15
CA VAL A 101 -18.37 7.68 -8.39
C VAL A 101 -18.72 7.92 -6.91
N THR A 102 -19.26 6.89 -6.25
CA THR A 102 -19.58 6.97 -4.82
C THR A 102 -18.41 6.46 -3.96
N ALA A 103 -18.45 6.77 -2.66
CA ALA A 103 -17.49 6.23 -1.69
C ALA A 103 -17.47 4.68 -1.66
N LYS A 104 -18.60 4.04 -2.02
CA LYS A 104 -18.68 2.59 -2.20
C LYS A 104 -17.79 2.11 -3.34
N THR A 105 -17.86 2.78 -4.48
CA THR A 105 -17.01 2.50 -5.64
C THR A 105 -15.56 2.75 -5.33
N GLU A 106 -15.19 3.88 -4.72
CA GLU A 106 -13.81 4.18 -4.34
C GLU A 106 -13.21 3.08 -3.44
N ARG A 107 -13.99 2.55 -2.50
CA ARG A 107 -13.54 1.44 -1.65
C ARG A 107 -13.31 0.17 -2.46
N ILE A 108 -14.17 -0.13 -3.43
CA ILE A 108 -14.00 -1.30 -4.30
C ILE A 108 -12.78 -1.12 -5.19
N LEU A 109 -12.55 0.07 -5.77
CA LEU A 109 -11.36 0.35 -6.56
C LEU A 109 -10.07 0.06 -5.76
N ARG A 110 -10.00 0.51 -4.51
CA ARG A 110 -8.85 0.22 -3.62
C ARG A 110 -8.71 -1.27 -3.32
N LYS A 111 -9.84 -1.95 -3.05
CA LYS A 111 -9.84 -3.40 -2.80
C LYS A 111 -9.40 -4.18 -4.03
N ASN A 112 -9.93 -3.85 -5.21
CA ASN A 112 -9.53 -4.47 -6.48
C ASN A 112 -8.05 -4.23 -6.76
N ALA A 113 -7.56 -3.00 -6.56
CA ALA A 113 -6.14 -2.70 -6.68
C ALA A 113 -5.28 -3.54 -5.71
N MET A 114 -5.72 -3.72 -4.46
CA MET A 114 -5.04 -4.55 -3.48
C MET A 114 -5.02 -6.03 -3.92
N GLU A 115 -6.13 -6.56 -4.43
CA GLU A 115 -6.22 -7.94 -4.89
C GLU A 115 -5.37 -8.18 -6.15
N GLN A 116 -5.34 -7.23 -7.09
CA GLN A 116 -4.53 -7.33 -8.30
C GLN A 116 -3.02 -7.30 -8.00
N ILE A 117 -2.61 -6.40 -7.11
CA ILE A 117 -1.19 -6.17 -6.84
C ILE A 117 -0.65 -7.16 -5.81
N PHE A 118 -1.44 -7.48 -4.78
CA PHE A 118 -1.01 -8.31 -3.66
C PHE A 118 -1.72 -9.66 -3.56
N GLY A 119 -2.74 -9.93 -4.38
CA GLY A 119 -3.55 -11.15 -4.33
C GLY A 119 -2.76 -12.43 -4.59
N ASN A 120 -1.72 -12.36 -5.40
CA ASN A 120 -0.80 -13.46 -5.67
C ASN A 120 0.26 -13.64 -4.56
N ILE A 121 0.41 -12.67 -3.68
CA ILE A 121 1.27 -12.80 -2.51
C ILE A 121 0.55 -13.75 -1.57
N ARG A 122 1.05 -14.99 -1.48
CA ARG A 122 0.50 -16.01 -0.57
C ARG A 122 0.25 -15.36 0.77
N LYS A 123 -0.96 -15.48 1.29
CA LYS A 123 -1.28 -15.17 2.69
C LYS A 123 -0.35 -16.03 3.55
N SER A 124 0.88 -15.55 3.76
CA SER A 124 1.69 -16.04 4.86
C SER A 124 0.81 -15.77 6.07
N GLY A 125 0.48 -16.84 6.82
CA GLY A 125 -0.47 -16.77 7.90
C GLY A 125 -0.22 -15.55 8.77
N ARG A 126 -1.23 -15.03 9.44
CA ARG A 126 -1.18 -13.84 10.32
C ARG A 126 0.18 -13.80 10.98
N GLY A 127 1.08 -12.99 10.39
CA GLY A 127 2.43 -12.87 10.85
C GLY A 127 2.42 -12.07 12.14
N GLN A 128 2.19 -12.73 13.24
CA GLN A 128 2.64 -12.27 14.53
C GLN A 128 4.16 -12.38 14.49
N HIS A 129 4.83 -11.31 14.07
CA HIS A 129 6.28 -11.27 14.11
C HIS A 129 6.70 -11.09 15.55
N LYS A 130 7.08 -12.20 16.17
CA LYS A 130 7.71 -12.22 17.47
C LYS A 130 9.01 -11.42 17.38
N SER A 131 9.06 -10.26 18.01
CA SER A 131 10.31 -9.59 18.31
C SER A 131 11.02 -10.43 19.38
N LYS A 132 12.31 -10.77 19.18
CA LYS A 132 13.11 -11.57 20.13
C LYS A 132 13.44 -10.83 21.44
N LYS A 133 12.94 -9.63 21.63
CA LYS A 133 13.08 -8.89 22.90
C LYS A 133 11.70 -8.73 23.51
N SER A 134 11.46 -9.42 24.63
CA SER A 134 10.34 -9.11 25.51
C SER A 134 10.52 -7.66 26.01
N GLY A 135 9.48 -6.88 26.03
CA GLY A 135 9.54 -5.49 26.43
C GLY A 135 8.13 -4.93 26.62
N LEU A 136 8.00 -3.84 27.34
CA LEU A 136 6.78 -3.08 27.62
C LEU A 136 5.97 -2.77 26.34
N GLY A 137 5.13 -3.70 25.88
CA GLY A 137 4.22 -3.56 24.74
C GLY A 137 2.77 -3.64 25.18
N ASP A 138 1.86 -3.09 24.38
CA ASP A 138 0.43 -2.97 24.72
C ASP A 138 -0.43 -4.21 24.35
N GLU A 139 0.12 -5.22 23.70
CA GLU A 139 -0.64 -6.43 23.35
C GLU A 139 -0.09 -7.68 24.03
N ALA A 140 -0.93 -8.29 24.84
CA ALA A 140 -0.69 -9.57 25.48
C ALA A 140 -0.55 -10.69 24.43
N THR A 141 0.49 -11.49 24.53
CA THR A 141 0.78 -12.57 23.58
C THR A 141 0.08 -13.88 23.93
N GLY A 142 -0.42 -13.98 25.17
CA GLY A 142 -0.86 -15.23 25.75
C GLY A 142 0.28 -16.19 26.07
N GLU A 143 1.54 -15.77 25.91
CA GLU A 143 2.73 -16.49 26.37
C GLU A 143 3.12 -15.96 27.74
N PHE A 144 3.40 -16.84 28.69
CA PHE A 144 3.74 -16.53 30.07
C PHE A 144 5.20 -16.88 30.35
N ARG A 145 5.88 -16.03 31.13
CA ARG A 145 7.22 -16.27 31.63
C ARG A 145 7.36 -15.86 33.10
N ASP A 146 8.39 -16.35 33.73
CA ASP A 146 8.70 -15.93 35.09
C ASP A 146 9.03 -14.43 35.17
N PHE A 147 8.61 -13.80 36.26
CA PHE A 147 8.88 -12.41 36.53
C PHE A 147 10.40 -12.16 36.68
N GLN A 148 10.85 -11.07 36.07
CA GLN A 148 12.22 -10.58 36.23
C GLN A 148 12.22 -9.15 36.77
N PHE A 149 13.20 -8.82 37.58
CA PHE A 149 13.34 -7.45 38.09
C PHE A 149 13.42 -6.43 36.95
N GLY A 150 12.51 -5.46 36.97
CA GLY A 150 12.36 -4.45 35.91
C GLY A 150 11.14 -4.66 35.02
N ASP A 151 10.40 -5.78 35.16
CA ASP A 151 9.13 -5.97 34.48
C ASP A 151 8.05 -5.02 35.03
N ALA A 152 7.17 -4.56 34.15
CA ALA A 152 6.05 -3.72 34.55
C ALA A 152 5.02 -4.53 35.35
N LEU A 153 4.62 -4.02 36.52
CA LEU A 153 3.66 -4.68 37.38
C LEU A 153 2.29 -4.91 36.72
N GLU A 154 1.92 -4.09 35.78
CA GLU A 154 0.69 -4.19 35.00
C GLU A 154 0.64 -5.42 34.08
N ASN A 155 1.79 -6.00 33.74
CA ASN A 155 1.90 -7.20 32.93
C ASN A 155 1.90 -8.50 33.75
N ILE A 156 1.81 -8.41 35.09
CA ILE A 156 1.74 -9.60 35.96
C ILE A 156 0.38 -10.27 35.77
N SER A 157 0.41 -11.52 35.32
CA SER A 157 -0.77 -12.38 35.28
C SER A 157 -1.08 -12.89 36.69
N ILE A 158 -2.05 -12.25 37.36
CA ILE A 158 -2.44 -12.64 38.73
C ILE A 158 -2.94 -14.09 38.75
N THR A 159 -3.69 -14.50 37.72
CA THR A 159 -4.25 -15.87 37.67
C THR A 159 -3.17 -16.94 37.61
N GLU A 160 -2.18 -16.80 36.73
CA GLU A 160 -1.08 -17.77 36.62
C GLU A 160 -0.13 -17.69 37.83
N SER A 161 0.12 -16.49 38.36
CA SER A 161 0.92 -16.31 39.60
C SER A 161 0.26 -16.98 40.80
N LEU A 162 -1.04 -16.84 40.99
CA LEU A 162 -1.78 -17.52 42.05
C LEU A 162 -1.75 -19.04 41.88
N LYS A 163 -1.86 -19.54 40.69
CA LYS A 163 -1.76 -20.96 40.39
C LYS A 163 -0.36 -21.51 40.74
N ASN A 164 0.71 -20.79 40.38
CA ASN A 164 2.06 -21.16 40.77
C ASN A 164 2.25 -21.15 42.30
N ALA A 165 1.75 -20.12 42.99
CA ALA A 165 1.78 -20.09 44.46
C ALA A 165 1.07 -21.27 45.11
N GLN A 166 -0.09 -21.69 44.57
CA GLN A 166 -0.81 -22.86 45.08
C GLN A 166 -0.05 -24.16 44.79
N ILE A 167 0.61 -24.29 43.65
CA ILE A 167 1.44 -25.45 43.31
C ILE A 167 2.65 -25.53 44.23
N ASN A 168 3.33 -24.39 44.49
CA ASN A 168 4.56 -24.35 45.23
C ASN A 168 4.38 -24.42 46.77
N HIS A 169 3.28 -23.84 47.29
CA HIS A 169 3.07 -23.70 48.74
C HIS A 169 1.84 -24.43 49.27
N GLY A 170 1.02 -25.01 48.40
CA GLY A 170 -0.21 -25.74 48.77
C GLY A 170 -1.41 -24.82 49.01
N VAL A 171 -2.59 -25.44 49.19
CA VAL A 171 -3.88 -24.70 49.28
C VAL A 171 -4.17 -24.24 50.71
N GLY A 172 -3.50 -24.82 51.73
CA GLY A 172 -3.80 -24.57 53.14
C GLY A 172 -3.15 -23.32 53.74
N GLU A 173 -1.95 -22.93 53.29
CA GLU A 173 -1.26 -21.70 53.69
C GLU A 173 -0.90 -20.90 52.45
N PHE A 174 -1.81 -20.02 52.02
CA PHE A 174 -1.56 -19.22 50.88
C PHE A 174 -0.40 -18.27 51.10
N ARG A 175 0.67 -18.39 50.30
CA ARG A 175 1.83 -17.54 50.30
C ARG A 175 2.20 -17.21 48.84
N LEU A 176 2.31 -15.95 48.53
CA LEU A 176 2.78 -15.49 47.21
C LEU A 176 4.20 -14.96 47.36
N THR A 177 5.14 -15.53 46.64
CA THR A 177 6.53 -15.10 46.58
C THR A 177 6.89 -14.53 45.22
N GLU A 178 8.01 -13.83 45.09
CA GLU A 178 8.48 -13.28 43.83
C GLU A 178 8.69 -14.39 42.76
N GLN A 179 9.06 -15.59 43.20
CA GLN A 179 9.27 -16.76 42.33
C GLN A 179 7.95 -17.34 41.74
N ASP A 180 6.81 -17.00 42.33
CA ASP A 180 5.50 -17.43 41.85
C ASP A 180 4.92 -16.45 40.81
N LEU A 181 5.54 -15.25 40.71
CA LEU A 181 5.05 -14.21 39.80
C LEU A 181 5.31 -14.59 38.35
N VAL A 182 4.27 -14.52 37.55
CA VAL A 182 4.27 -14.78 36.12
C VAL A 182 3.87 -13.53 35.38
N VAL A 183 4.63 -13.17 34.36
CA VAL A 183 4.38 -12.03 33.51
C VAL A 183 3.88 -12.53 32.16
N GLU A 184 2.83 -11.93 31.67
CA GLU A 184 2.38 -12.14 30.30
C GLU A 184 3.31 -11.38 29.35
N ASP A 185 3.93 -12.12 28.42
CA ASP A 185 4.80 -11.50 27.43
C ASP A 185 3.98 -10.58 26.52
N THR A 186 4.44 -9.35 26.41
CA THR A 186 3.82 -8.37 25.53
C THR A 186 4.73 -8.11 24.33
N HIS A 187 4.14 -8.08 23.15
CA HIS A 187 4.88 -7.72 21.94
C HIS A 187 4.82 -6.22 21.71
N HIS A 188 5.97 -5.60 21.56
CA HIS A 188 6.05 -4.30 20.93
C HIS A 188 5.64 -4.44 19.47
N GLN A 189 4.41 -4.10 19.15
CA GLN A 189 4.06 -3.81 17.78
C GLN A 189 4.71 -2.47 17.43
N SER A 190 5.76 -2.53 16.62
CA SER A 190 6.36 -1.32 16.09
C SER A 190 5.35 -0.64 15.16
N GLN A 191 4.88 0.55 15.56
CA GLN A 191 4.02 1.38 14.73
C GLN A 191 4.89 2.10 13.69
N MET A 192 4.45 2.10 12.44
CA MET A 192 5.14 2.72 11.32
C MET A 192 4.38 3.94 10.83
N SER A 193 5.07 5.04 10.57
CA SER A 193 4.54 6.16 9.80
C SER A 193 5.19 6.20 8.44
N THR A 194 4.39 6.04 7.40
CA THR A 194 4.82 6.06 6.00
C THR A 194 4.27 7.29 5.31
N VAL A 195 5.12 8.03 4.62
CA VAL A 195 4.69 9.01 3.62
C VAL A 195 4.96 8.42 2.24
N LEU A 196 3.92 8.33 1.43
CA LEU A 196 4.01 7.95 0.02
C LEU A 196 4.01 9.23 -0.83
N MET A 197 5.11 9.43 -1.54
CA MET A 197 5.31 10.53 -2.49
C MET A 197 5.06 10.02 -3.90
N ILE A 198 4.16 10.65 -4.64
CA ILE A 198 3.84 10.30 -6.03
C ILE A 198 4.19 11.47 -6.92
N ASP A 199 5.05 11.21 -7.89
CA ASP A 199 5.39 12.16 -8.96
C ASP A 199 4.19 12.33 -9.91
N ILE A 200 3.77 13.57 -10.13
CA ILE A 200 2.71 13.92 -11.07
C ILE A 200 3.21 14.87 -12.16
N SER A 201 4.53 14.89 -12.36
CA SER A 201 5.15 15.68 -13.41
C SER A 201 4.81 15.14 -14.81
N HIS A 202 4.97 15.98 -15.81
CA HIS A 202 4.60 15.66 -17.19
C HIS A 202 5.30 14.42 -17.76
N SER A 203 6.49 14.07 -17.27
CA SER A 203 7.24 12.89 -17.69
C SER A 203 6.52 11.56 -17.36
N MET A 204 5.61 11.58 -16.39
CA MET A 204 4.84 10.39 -16.00
C MET A 204 3.84 9.90 -17.08
N ILE A 205 3.63 10.68 -18.14
CA ILE A 205 2.78 10.30 -19.31
C ILE A 205 3.49 10.48 -20.65
N LEU A 206 4.80 10.78 -20.64
CA LEU A 206 5.55 10.99 -21.88
C LEU A 206 5.86 9.67 -22.60
N TYR A 207 6.11 9.79 -23.90
CA TYR A 207 6.56 8.68 -24.77
C TYR A 207 5.54 7.55 -24.97
N GLY A 208 4.22 7.83 -24.77
CA GLY A 208 3.16 6.84 -24.95
C GLY A 208 3.08 5.79 -23.83
N GLU A 209 3.81 6.00 -22.73
CA GLU A 209 3.74 5.16 -21.53
C GLU A 209 2.90 5.86 -20.45
N ASP A 210 1.85 5.19 -20.01
CA ASP A 210 1.07 5.60 -18.84
C ASP A 210 1.72 5.05 -17.57
N ARG A 211 2.54 5.88 -16.91
CA ARG A 211 3.22 5.52 -15.66
C ARG A 211 2.41 5.91 -14.42
N ILE A 212 1.47 6.84 -14.57
CA ILE A 212 0.68 7.34 -13.43
C ILE A 212 -0.37 6.32 -12.99
N THR A 213 -1.02 5.60 -13.91
CA THR A 213 -2.04 4.62 -13.56
C THR A 213 -1.49 3.48 -12.69
N PRO A 214 -0.37 2.82 -13.03
CA PRO A 214 0.27 1.86 -12.13
C PRO A 214 0.66 2.46 -10.77
N ALA A 215 1.17 3.69 -10.73
CA ALA A 215 1.49 4.38 -9.48
C ALA A 215 0.24 4.59 -8.61
N LYS A 216 -0.87 5.03 -9.20
CA LYS A 216 -2.17 5.15 -8.51
C LYS A 216 -2.65 3.80 -7.95
N LYS A 217 -2.61 2.75 -8.76
CA LYS A 217 -3.03 1.40 -8.33
C LYS A 217 -2.22 0.91 -7.14
N VAL A 218 -0.90 1.09 -7.18
CA VAL A 218 -0.02 0.70 -6.07
C VAL A 218 -0.30 1.54 -4.82
N ALA A 219 -0.50 2.84 -4.96
CA ALA A 219 -0.87 3.72 -3.86
C ALA A 219 -2.20 3.32 -3.21
N MET A 220 -3.21 3.01 -4.02
CA MET A 220 -4.51 2.51 -3.55
C MET A 220 -4.39 1.17 -2.84
N ALA A 221 -3.61 0.24 -3.40
CA ALA A 221 -3.36 -1.07 -2.81
C ALA A 221 -2.64 -0.97 -1.46
N LEU A 222 -1.62 -0.13 -1.37
CA LEU A 222 -0.88 0.11 -0.13
C LEU A 222 -1.77 0.78 0.93
N ALA A 223 -2.60 1.74 0.53
CA ALA A 223 -3.56 2.39 1.42
C ALA A 223 -4.57 1.39 2.00
N GLU A 224 -5.15 0.53 1.17
CA GLU A 224 -6.08 -0.49 1.63
C GLU A 224 -5.40 -1.52 2.54
N LEU A 225 -4.18 -1.96 2.18
CA LEU A 225 -3.39 -2.89 2.99
C LEU A 225 -3.11 -2.32 4.39
N ILE A 226 -2.62 -1.09 4.47
CA ILE A 226 -2.29 -0.46 5.76
C ILE A 226 -3.56 -0.29 6.59
N THR A 227 -4.63 0.22 5.99
CA THR A 227 -5.88 0.48 6.70
C THR A 227 -6.53 -0.80 7.24
N THR A 228 -6.43 -1.92 6.50
CA THR A 228 -7.10 -3.17 6.87
C THR A 228 -6.22 -4.10 7.71
N SER A 229 -4.94 -4.20 7.39
CA SER A 229 -4.04 -5.18 8.01
C SER A 229 -3.16 -4.60 9.11
N TYR A 230 -2.95 -3.28 9.11
CA TYR A 230 -2.04 -2.59 10.05
C TYR A 230 -2.66 -1.32 10.62
N PRO A 231 -3.76 -1.41 11.39
CA PRO A 231 -4.55 -0.24 11.82
C PRO A 231 -3.79 0.73 12.75
N LYS A 232 -2.67 0.30 13.34
CA LYS A 232 -1.80 1.16 14.17
C LYS A 232 -0.75 1.93 13.33
N ASP A 233 -0.54 1.54 12.07
CA ASP A 233 0.37 2.23 11.16
C ASP A 233 -0.36 3.41 10.50
N THR A 234 0.39 4.43 10.10
CA THR A 234 -0.19 5.58 9.40
C THR A 234 0.39 5.71 8.00
N LEU A 235 -0.47 6.03 7.04
CA LEU A 235 -0.08 6.38 5.68
C LEU A 235 -0.59 7.78 5.36
N ASP A 236 0.32 8.66 5.01
CA ASP A 236 0.03 9.96 4.41
C ASP A 236 0.47 9.93 2.96
N VAL A 237 -0.33 10.47 2.06
CA VAL A 237 -0.01 10.53 0.64
C VAL A 237 0.21 11.98 0.25
N ILE A 238 1.29 12.22 -0.47
CA ILE A 238 1.59 13.52 -1.06
C ILE A 238 1.88 13.34 -2.54
N VAL A 239 1.55 14.36 -3.29
CA VAL A 239 1.94 14.47 -4.70
C VAL A 239 2.93 15.61 -4.86
N PHE A 240 3.80 15.50 -5.85
CA PHE A 240 4.76 16.55 -6.16
C PHE A 240 4.91 16.76 -7.67
N GLY A 241 5.03 18.02 -8.02
CA GLY A 241 5.27 18.54 -9.36
C GLY A 241 6.18 19.75 -9.23
N ASN A 242 5.73 20.95 -9.59
CA ASN A 242 6.47 22.20 -9.29
C ASN A 242 6.55 22.47 -7.78
N ASP A 243 5.47 22.17 -7.08
CA ASP A 243 5.34 22.17 -5.61
C ASP A 243 4.91 20.79 -5.11
N ALA A 244 4.74 20.66 -3.80
CA ALA A 244 4.21 19.44 -3.19
C ALA A 244 3.03 19.76 -2.27
N TRP A 245 2.03 18.88 -2.25
CA TRP A 245 0.88 19.01 -1.37
C TRP A 245 0.33 17.65 -0.94
N PRO A 246 -0.27 17.57 0.26
CA PRO A 246 -0.91 16.35 0.72
C PRO A 246 -2.23 16.13 0.00
N ILE A 247 -2.57 14.87 -0.21
CA ILE A 247 -3.86 14.46 -0.76
C ILE A 247 -4.53 13.44 0.15
N SER A 248 -5.85 13.36 0.07
CA SER A 248 -6.58 12.29 0.75
C SER A 248 -6.44 10.96 -0.02
N ILE A 249 -6.47 9.84 0.71
CA ILE A 249 -6.52 8.51 0.09
C ILE A 249 -7.72 8.36 -0.87
N LYS A 250 -8.80 9.11 -0.62
CA LYS A 250 -9.97 9.13 -1.50
C LYS A 250 -9.70 9.76 -2.86
N ASP A 251 -8.75 10.69 -2.91
CA ASP A 251 -8.41 11.43 -4.13
C ASP A 251 -7.48 10.64 -5.06
N LEU A 252 -6.93 9.50 -4.59
CA LEU A 252 -6.00 8.67 -5.38
C LEU A 252 -6.53 8.24 -6.76
N PRO A 253 -7.79 7.77 -6.91
CA PRO A 253 -8.32 7.43 -8.23
C PRO A 253 -8.37 8.60 -9.20
N TYR A 254 -8.53 9.83 -8.69
CA TYR A 254 -8.74 11.06 -9.44
C TYR A 254 -7.44 11.80 -9.79
N LEU A 255 -6.28 11.24 -9.45
CA LEU A 255 -4.99 11.87 -9.73
C LEU A 255 -4.77 12.01 -11.23
N ASN A 256 -4.43 13.22 -11.65
CA ASN A 256 -4.03 13.56 -12.99
C ASN A 256 -2.58 14.06 -13.01
N VAL A 257 -1.88 13.75 -14.09
CA VAL A 257 -0.60 14.35 -14.39
C VAL A 257 -0.84 15.76 -14.90
N GLY A 258 -0.09 16.74 -14.37
CA GLY A 258 -0.15 18.12 -14.81
C GLY A 258 1.06 18.52 -15.67
N PRO A 259 1.03 19.73 -16.23
CA PRO A 259 2.16 20.30 -16.97
C PRO A 259 3.26 20.75 -15.98
N TYR A 260 3.62 19.87 -15.04
CA TYR A 260 4.56 20.18 -13.97
C TYR A 260 5.96 19.65 -14.28
N HIS A 261 6.96 20.35 -13.76
CA HIS A 261 8.31 19.84 -13.60
C HIS A 261 8.41 19.04 -12.30
N THR A 262 9.50 18.31 -12.12
CA THR A 262 9.72 17.44 -10.96
C THR A 262 10.52 18.18 -9.88
N ASN A 263 9.86 18.65 -8.82
CA ASN A 263 10.49 19.26 -7.65
C ASN A 263 10.59 18.25 -6.50
N THR A 264 11.55 17.36 -6.58
CA THR A 264 11.81 16.34 -5.55
C THR A 264 12.14 16.95 -4.19
N VAL A 265 12.77 18.12 -4.17
CA VAL A 265 13.13 18.83 -2.93
C VAL A 265 11.87 19.23 -2.17
N ALA A 266 10.91 19.88 -2.83
CA ALA A 266 9.65 20.28 -2.20
C ALA A 266 8.88 19.06 -1.65
N GLY A 267 8.86 17.95 -2.40
CA GLY A 267 8.27 16.71 -1.96
C GLY A 267 8.91 16.17 -0.69
N LEU A 268 10.25 16.12 -0.64
CA LEU A 268 11.00 15.64 0.53
C LEU A 268 10.83 16.55 1.75
N GLU A 269 10.82 17.87 1.56
CA GLU A 269 10.58 18.85 2.62
C GLU A 269 9.22 18.60 3.27
N LEU A 270 8.18 18.50 2.47
CA LEU A 270 6.82 18.24 2.95
C LEU A 270 6.72 16.87 3.65
N ALA A 271 7.31 15.82 3.06
CA ALA A 271 7.30 14.48 3.64
C ALA A 271 7.99 14.44 5.01
N MET A 272 9.15 15.06 5.13
CA MET A 272 9.87 15.15 6.41
C MET A 272 9.10 15.97 7.45
N ASP A 273 8.43 17.04 7.03
CA ASP A 273 7.60 17.86 7.92
C ASP A 273 6.40 17.09 8.46
N ILE A 274 5.73 16.31 7.63
CA ILE A 274 4.63 15.42 8.04
C ILE A 274 5.17 14.41 9.07
N LEU A 275 6.24 13.70 8.73
CA LEU A 275 6.82 12.65 9.59
C LEU A 275 7.36 13.20 10.90
N ARG A 276 7.90 14.42 10.92
CA ARG A 276 8.38 15.06 12.15
C ARG A 276 7.27 15.22 13.19
N ARG A 277 6.05 15.49 12.76
CA ARG A 277 4.87 15.67 13.62
C ARG A 277 4.25 14.35 14.09
N LYS A 278 4.61 13.21 13.49
CA LYS A 278 4.09 11.90 13.91
C LYS A 278 4.81 11.42 15.17
N ARG A 279 4.04 10.78 16.05
CA ARG A 279 4.57 10.23 17.32
C ARG A 279 5.26 8.89 17.15
N ASN A 280 4.96 8.16 16.06
CA ASN A 280 5.51 6.83 15.80
C ASN A 280 7.05 6.89 15.69
N THR A 281 7.71 5.93 16.30
CA THR A 281 9.18 5.87 16.33
C THR A 281 9.76 5.49 14.98
N ASN A 282 9.08 4.58 14.26
CA ASN A 282 9.53 4.14 12.96
C ASN A 282 8.87 5.01 11.88
N LYS A 283 9.69 5.56 11.02
CA LYS A 283 9.27 6.49 9.96
C LYS A 283 9.94 6.10 8.65
N GLN A 284 9.26 6.25 7.53
CA GLN A 284 9.82 6.01 6.21
C GLN A 284 9.14 6.87 5.14
N ILE A 285 9.85 7.07 4.04
CA ILE A 285 9.33 7.70 2.83
C ILE A 285 9.41 6.67 1.71
N PHE A 286 8.30 6.49 1.00
CA PHE A 286 8.25 5.81 -0.29
C PHE A 286 8.08 6.86 -1.38
N MET A 287 8.92 6.84 -2.39
CA MET A 287 8.89 7.78 -3.50
C MET A 287 8.72 7.03 -4.81
N ILE A 288 7.63 7.30 -5.52
CA ILE A 288 7.36 6.77 -6.87
C ILE A 288 7.61 7.91 -7.85
N THR A 289 8.55 7.73 -8.76
CA THR A 289 8.97 8.75 -9.72
C THR A 289 9.56 8.10 -10.97
N ASP A 290 9.63 8.83 -12.06
CA ASP A 290 10.44 8.47 -13.22
C ASP A 290 11.90 8.96 -13.12
N GLY A 291 12.22 9.71 -12.06
CA GLY A 291 13.58 9.92 -11.55
C GLY A 291 14.28 11.23 -11.89
N LYS A 292 13.78 12.09 -12.78
CA LYS A 292 14.47 13.31 -13.18
C LYS A 292 14.04 14.55 -12.39
N PRO A 293 14.79 14.99 -11.37
CA PRO A 293 14.52 16.28 -10.76
C PRO A 293 14.85 17.42 -11.75
N SER A 294 13.90 18.29 -11.97
CA SER A 294 14.01 19.34 -13.00
C SER A 294 13.54 20.74 -12.55
N CYS A 295 13.15 20.87 -11.28
CA CYS A 295 12.63 22.10 -10.72
C CYS A 295 13.05 22.29 -9.27
N LEU A 296 13.29 23.55 -8.88
CA LEU A 296 13.48 24.01 -7.51
C LEU A 296 12.71 25.30 -7.29
N ARG A 297 12.18 25.48 -6.08
CA ARG A 297 11.68 26.75 -5.63
C ARG A 297 12.81 27.54 -4.96
N LEU A 298 13.09 28.73 -5.45
CA LEU A 298 14.09 29.62 -4.89
C LEU A 298 13.54 30.41 -3.69
N PRO A 299 14.41 30.97 -2.83
CA PRO A 299 13.98 31.75 -1.66
C PRO A 299 13.15 32.98 -1.99
N ASP A 300 13.29 33.55 -3.18
CA ASP A 300 12.50 34.64 -3.70
C ASP A 300 11.09 34.23 -4.20
N GLY A 301 10.78 32.93 -4.13
CA GLY A 301 9.52 32.35 -4.57
C GLY A 301 9.48 31.99 -6.06
N GLN A 302 10.51 32.28 -6.83
CA GLN A 302 10.60 31.91 -8.24
C GLN A 302 10.97 30.42 -8.39
N TYR A 303 10.64 29.86 -9.56
CA TYR A 303 11.02 28.49 -9.90
C TYR A 303 12.23 28.46 -10.81
N TYR A 304 13.31 27.87 -10.35
CA TYR A 304 14.43 27.49 -11.20
C TYR A 304 14.09 26.15 -11.88
N LYS A 305 14.09 26.14 -13.20
CA LYS A 305 13.68 24.99 -14.01
C LYS A 305 14.76 24.62 -15.02
N ASN A 306 15.07 23.35 -15.15
CA ASN A 306 15.94 22.82 -16.18
C ASN A 306 15.28 21.61 -16.87
N SER A 307 14.94 21.75 -18.14
CA SER A 307 14.35 20.68 -18.95
C SER A 307 15.41 19.82 -19.65
N ASN A 308 16.67 20.28 -19.72
CA ASN A 308 17.76 19.63 -20.44
C ASN A 308 18.69 18.88 -19.47
N GLY A 309 18.56 17.55 -19.42
CA GLY A 309 19.44 16.71 -18.60
C GLY A 309 19.26 16.88 -17.09
N LEU A 310 20.18 16.33 -16.31
CA LEU A 310 20.29 16.55 -14.88
C LEU A 310 21.08 17.84 -14.65
N ASP A 311 20.61 18.68 -13.74
CA ASP A 311 21.25 19.93 -13.36
C ASP A 311 21.95 19.76 -12.02
N ASP A 312 23.24 20.05 -11.95
CA ASP A 312 24.07 19.82 -10.76
C ASP A 312 23.53 20.57 -9.53
N TYR A 313 23.01 21.79 -9.70
CA TYR A 313 22.45 22.57 -8.60
C TYR A 313 21.18 21.92 -8.02
N ILE A 314 20.29 21.41 -8.87
CA ILE A 314 19.08 20.71 -8.46
C ILE A 314 19.45 19.38 -7.77
N VAL A 315 20.39 18.65 -8.38
CA VAL A 315 20.85 17.34 -7.88
C VAL A 315 21.50 17.47 -6.51
N ASP A 316 22.38 18.46 -6.32
CA ASP A 316 23.02 18.70 -5.02
C ASP A 316 22.02 19.04 -3.92
N LYS A 317 20.96 19.77 -4.24
CA LYS A 317 19.85 20.02 -3.30
C LYS A 317 19.12 18.75 -2.95
N CYS A 318 18.84 17.87 -3.91
CA CYS A 318 18.22 16.57 -3.65
C CYS A 318 19.09 15.72 -2.73
N TYR A 319 20.41 15.66 -2.94
CA TYR A 319 21.34 14.94 -2.07
C TYR A 319 21.40 15.52 -0.66
N THR A 320 21.35 16.85 -0.55
CA THR A 320 21.30 17.53 0.74
C THR A 320 20.03 17.14 1.52
N MET A 321 18.88 17.10 0.85
CA MET A 321 17.61 16.68 1.47
C MET A 321 17.62 15.19 1.87
N ALA A 322 18.19 14.34 1.02
CA ALA A 322 18.38 12.92 1.34
C ALA A 322 19.25 12.71 2.59
N ALA A 323 20.35 13.47 2.69
CA ALA A 323 21.23 13.45 3.87
C ALA A 323 20.52 14.01 5.13
N GLN A 324 19.65 15.01 4.98
CA GLN A 324 18.84 15.53 6.07
C GLN A 324 17.83 14.49 6.59
N ALA A 325 17.11 13.81 5.69
CA ALA A 325 16.21 12.73 6.05
C ALA A 325 16.96 11.61 6.81
N ARG A 326 18.18 11.27 6.37
CA ARG A 326 19.05 10.33 7.10
C ARG A 326 19.36 10.78 8.51
N LYS A 327 19.69 12.07 8.71
CA LYS A 327 19.95 12.62 10.07
C LYS A 327 18.71 12.53 10.96
N MET A 328 17.52 12.55 10.39
CA MET A 328 16.25 12.36 11.08
C MET A 328 15.86 10.89 11.24
N HIS A 329 16.72 9.95 10.86
CA HIS A 329 16.46 8.50 10.84
C HIS A 329 15.25 8.11 9.99
N ILE A 330 15.01 8.83 8.89
CA ILE A 330 13.94 8.55 7.93
C ILE A 330 14.57 7.94 6.67
N PRO A 331 14.51 6.62 6.46
CA PRO A 331 14.94 6.00 5.22
C PRO A 331 13.99 6.37 4.09
N ILE A 332 14.56 6.56 2.91
CA ILE A 332 13.83 6.79 1.67
C ILE A 332 13.98 5.54 0.81
N THR A 333 12.87 4.98 0.37
CA THR A 333 12.87 3.95 -0.66
C THR A 333 12.33 4.55 -1.95
N THR A 334 13.16 4.58 -2.97
CA THR A 334 12.80 5.12 -4.30
C THR A 334 12.38 3.97 -5.21
N PHE A 335 11.19 4.06 -5.76
CA PHE A 335 10.66 3.18 -6.80
C PHE A 335 10.69 3.92 -8.13
N MET A 336 11.70 3.59 -8.92
CA MET A 336 11.94 4.24 -10.20
C MET A 336 11.30 3.45 -11.34
N ILE A 337 10.42 4.08 -12.09
CA ILE A 337 9.68 3.45 -13.18
C ILE A 337 10.42 3.57 -14.52
N ALA A 338 11.38 4.47 -14.63
CA ALA A 338 12.17 4.67 -15.85
C ALA A 338 13.45 3.81 -15.87
N GLN A 339 13.90 3.44 -17.08
CA GLN A 339 15.12 2.65 -17.31
C GLN A 339 16.22 3.48 -17.98
N ASP A 340 16.37 4.76 -17.62
CA ASP A 340 17.41 5.62 -18.16
C ASP A 340 18.71 5.47 -17.34
N PRO A 341 19.85 5.11 -17.94
CA PRO A 341 21.13 4.93 -17.22
C PRO A 341 21.61 6.20 -16.49
N TYR A 342 21.36 7.38 -17.04
CA TYR A 342 21.74 8.64 -16.37
C TYR A 342 20.94 8.88 -15.09
N LEU A 343 19.66 8.55 -15.12
CA LEU A 343 18.78 8.65 -13.95
C LEU A 343 19.12 7.57 -12.92
N GLN A 344 19.55 6.38 -13.35
CA GLN A 344 20.03 5.34 -12.44
C GLN A 344 21.20 5.82 -11.60
N HIS A 345 22.19 6.48 -12.21
CA HIS A 345 23.32 7.03 -11.47
C HIS A 345 22.89 8.08 -10.42
N PHE A 346 21.98 9.00 -10.80
CA PHE A 346 21.41 9.95 -9.84
C PHE A 346 20.73 9.25 -8.67
N VAL A 347 19.88 8.26 -8.94
CA VAL A 347 19.14 7.54 -7.89
C VAL A 347 20.09 6.74 -7.00
N ASP A 348 21.17 6.18 -7.54
CA ASP A 348 22.18 5.46 -6.76
C ASP A 348 22.90 6.39 -5.78
N GLU A 349 23.33 7.59 -6.21
CA GLU A 349 23.98 8.57 -5.34
C GLU A 349 23.00 9.15 -4.31
N PHE A 350 21.76 9.39 -4.72
CA PHE A 350 20.68 9.81 -3.82
C PHE A 350 20.44 8.77 -2.72
N THR A 351 20.38 7.50 -3.10
CA THR A 351 20.19 6.37 -2.18
C THR A 351 21.38 6.21 -1.23
N LYS A 352 22.61 6.36 -1.71
CA LYS A 352 23.82 6.36 -0.86
C LYS A 352 23.80 7.50 0.16
N SER A 353 23.36 8.69 -0.25
CA SER A 353 23.26 9.88 0.61
C SER A 353 22.29 9.67 1.78
N ASN A 354 21.18 8.99 1.55
CA ASN A 354 20.17 8.67 2.56
C ASN A 354 20.47 7.36 3.32
N LYS A 355 21.28 6.43 2.77
CA LYS A 355 21.37 5.01 3.16
C LYS A 355 20.03 4.28 3.05
N GLY A 356 19.22 4.70 2.11
CA GLY A 356 17.94 4.10 1.79
C GLY A 356 18.03 2.92 0.83
N LYS A 357 17.02 2.78 -0.03
CA LYS A 357 16.95 1.76 -1.07
C LYS A 357 16.44 2.36 -2.37
N ALA A 358 16.83 1.77 -3.49
CA ALA A 358 16.27 2.06 -4.79
C ALA A 358 15.87 0.76 -5.48
N PHE A 359 14.71 0.77 -6.11
CA PHE A 359 14.20 -0.31 -6.93
C PHE A 359 13.92 0.23 -8.33
N PHE A 360 14.57 -0.36 -9.30
CA PHE A 360 14.34 -0.07 -10.71
C PHE A 360 13.38 -1.13 -11.23
N THR A 361 12.17 -0.72 -11.55
CA THR A 361 11.11 -1.65 -11.92
C THR A 361 10.36 -1.17 -13.14
N GLY A 362 9.94 -2.11 -13.97
CA GLY A 362 8.89 -1.83 -14.94
C GLY A 362 7.52 -1.75 -14.24
N LEU A 363 6.52 -1.35 -15.00
CA LEU A 363 5.14 -1.16 -14.52
C LEU A 363 4.55 -2.39 -13.80
N LYS A 364 4.98 -3.61 -14.17
CA LYS A 364 4.42 -4.87 -13.64
C LYS A 364 4.98 -5.34 -12.29
N GLY A 365 6.15 -4.86 -11.86
CA GLY A 365 6.81 -5.34 -10.63
C GLY A 365 6.70 -4.38 -9.44
N LEU A 366 6.19 -3.17 -9.67
CA LEU A 366 6.20 -2.08 -8.71
C LEU A 366 5.49 -2.44 -7.38
N GLY A 367 4.31 -3.05 -7.46
CA GLY A 367 3.51 -3.38 -6.28
C GLY A 367 4.18 -4.41 -5.38
N GLU A 368 4.75 -5.48 -5.95
CA GLU A 368 5.44 -6.53 -5.19
C GLU A 368 6.66 -5.97 -4.44
N MET A 369 7.42 -5.09 -5.09
CA MET A 369 8.60 -4.47 -4.49
C MET A 369 8.23 -3.54 -3.34
N ILE A 370 7.20 -2.70 -3.50
CA ILE A 370 6.70 -1.81 -2.44
C ILE A 370 6.20 -2.61 -1.24
N PHE A 371 5.43 -3.66 -1.48
CA PHE A 371 4.92 -4.51 -0.41
C PHE A 371 6.04 -5.21 0.35
N HIS A 372 6.99 -5.83 -0.37
CA HIS A 372 8.13 -6.50 0.24
C HIS A 372 8.97 -5.54 1.08
N ASP A 373 9.21 -4.32 0.59
CA ASP A 373 9.98 -3.32 1.32
C ASP A 373 9.21 -2.79 2.54
N TYR A 374 7.91 -2.56 2.41
CA TYR A 374 7.05 -2.16 3.53
C TYR A 374 7.09 -3.19 4.66
N GLU A 375 6.87 -4.48 4.35
CA GLU A 375 6.95 -5.54 5.34
C GLU A 375 8.35 -5.67 5.95
N THR A 376 9.40 -5.56 5.14
CA THR A 376 10.78 -5.68 5.60
C THR A 376 11.14 -4.52 6.55
N ASN A 377 10.78 -3.30 6.22
CA ASN A 377 11.06 -2.13 7.04
C ASN A 377 10.25 -2.14 8.34
N ARG A 378 9.01 -2.63 8.29
CA ARG A 378 8.17 -2.82 9.46
C ARG A 378 8.75 -3.84 10.44
N LYS A 379 9.42 -4.89 9.93
CA LYS A 379 10.09 -5.93 10.73
C LYS A 379 11.43 -5.48 11.31
N LYS A 380 12.12 -4.54 10.68
CA LYS A 380 13.38 -4.01 11.16
C LYS A 380 13.12 -3.00 12.29
N ARG A 381 13.75 -3.21 13.44
CA ARG A 381 13.92 -2.14 14.42
C ARG A 381 14.89 -1.13 13.80
N MET A 382 14.42 0.05 13.46
CA MET A 382 15.31 1.15 13.12
C MET A 382 15.93 1.65 14.43
N ASN A 383 17.20 1.25 14.65
CA ASN A 383 18.04 1.78 15.72
C ASN A 383 18.58 3.15 15.28
#